data_d25bea8988fd884de99f85c41271325a
#
_entry.id   d25bea8988fd884de99f85c41271325a
#
_cell.length_a   1.000
_cell.length_b   1.000
_cell.length_c   1.000
_cell.angle_alpha   90.00
_cell.angle_beta   90.00
_cell.angle_gamma   90.00
#
_symmetry.space_group_name_H-M   'P 1'
#
loop_
_entity.id
_entity.type
_entity.pdbx_description
1 polymer ?
#
loop_
_entity_poly.entity_id
_entity_poly.type
_entity_poly.pdbx_seq_one_letter_code
_entity_poly.pdbx_strand_id
1 'polypeptide(L)'
;FLQGASLNKLAWTIDYQDVIAVGRLFLDGEIYSDRIVSVSGPAAQTPQIVRTRRGVDIEALVAGNQIAGENRLISGSVLGGRRVQADSAYLGRFHNQVAVLAEGRDRVFMGWLAAGTKKHSAMGIYLSSLVGRKPLEMTTTTNGSERAMVPVGAYERVMPLDILPTQLLRALLVGDTETAQALGCLELDEEDLALCTYVCPGKYEYGPVLRDNLARIEKEG
;
A
#
# COMPACT_ATOMS: atom_id res chain seq x y z
N PHE A 1 -1.57 27.95 3.64
CA PHE A 1 -1.71 26.60 4.19
C PHE A 1 -3.16 26.15 4.03
N LEU A 2 -3.35 25.05 3.30
CA LEU A 2 -4.68 24.46 3.14
C LEU A 2 -5.04 23.77 4.48
N GLN A 3 -6.18 24.14 5.04
CA GLN A 3 -6.78 23.33 6.09
C GLN A 3 -7.16 21.97 5.50
N GLY A 4 -7.03 20.90 6.26
CA GLY A 4 -7.32 19.53 5.82
C GLY A 4 -8.74 19.34 5.28
N ALA A 5 -9.00 18.19 4.67
CA ALA A 5 -10.32 17.81 4.21
C ALA A 5 -11.28 17.62 5.39
N SER A 6 -12.56 17.96 5.19
CA SER A 6 -13.62 17.80 6.18
C SER A 6 -14.95 17.58 5.47
N LEU A 7 -16.03 17.29 6.21
CA LEU A 7 -17.36 17.11 5.64
C LEU A 7 -17.81 18.29 4.74
N ASN A 8 -17.38 19.52 5.05
CA ASN A 8 -17.75 20.73 4.33
C ASN A 8 -16.63 21.27 3.43
N LYS A 9 -15.51 20.54 3.28
CA LYS A 9 -14.35 21.02 2.54
C LYS A 9 -13.71 19.89 1.72
N LEU A 10 -13.76 20.07 0.40
CA LEU A 10 -13.12 19.16 -0.55
C LEU A 10 -11.72 19.63 -0.89
N ALA A 11 -10.78 18.68 -0.92
CA ALA A 11 -9.43 18.87 -1.46
C ALA A 11 -9.24 17.94 -2.66
N TRP A 12 -8.68 18.46 -3.75
CA TRP A 12 -8.37 17.70 -4.96
C TRP A 12 -6.87 17.53 -5.09
N THR A 13 -6.43 16.30 -5.33
CA THR A 13 -5.04 15.99 -5.64
C THR A 13 -4.91 15.57 -7.10
N ILE A 14 -3.80 15.94 -7.74
CA ILE A 14 -3.50 15.58 -9.11
C ILE A 14 -2.05 15.11 -9.20
N ASP A 15 -1.83 13.96 -9.85
CA ASP A 15 -0.49 13.42 -10.10
C ASP A 15 0.23 14.20 -11.20
N TYR A 16 1.56 14.25 -11.12
CA TYR A 16 2.40 14.96 -12.08
C TYR A 16 2.21 14.48 -13.53
N GLN A 17 1.98 13.20 -13.77
CA GLN A 17 1.68 12.68 -15.12
C GLN A 17 0.32 13.14 -15.61
N ASP A 18 -0.63 13.36 -14.73
CA ASP A 18 -1.93 13.92 -15.07
C ASP A 18 -1.85 15.42 -15.35
N VAL A 19 -0.99 16.15 -14.65
CA VAL A 19 -0.68 17.57 -14.98
C VAL A 19 -0.14 17.67 -16.40
N ILE A 20 0.79 16.79 -16.80
CA ILE A 20 1.31 16.72 -18.16
C ILE A 20 0.18 16.42 -19.17
N ALA A 21 -0.70 15.46 -18.84
CA ALA A 21 -1.81 15.09 -19.71
C ALA A 21 -2.79 16.26 -19.92
N VAL A 22 -3.11 17.00 -18.85
CA VAL A 22 -3.93 18.21 -18.91
C VAL A 22 -3.25 19.29 -19.76
N GLY A 23 -1.95 19.52 -19.55
CA GLY A 23 -1.17 20.49 -20.35
C GLY A 23 -1.19 20.16 -21.83
N ARG A 24 -1.01 18.88 -22.20
CA ARG A 24 -1.09 18.44 -23.60
C ARG A 24 -2.47 18.65 -24.21
N LEU A 25 -3.52 18.34 -23.45
CA LEU A 25 -4.89 18.56 -23.92
C LEU A 25 -5.14 20.03 -24.29
N PHE A 26 -4.67 20.97 -23.48
CA PHE A 26 -4.89 22.39 -23.73
C PHE A 26 -3.95 22.97 -24.80
N LEU A 27 -2.72 22.46 -24.93
CA LEU A 27 -1.74 22.95 -25.89
C LEU A 27 -1.92 22.34 -27.28
N ASP A 28 -2.11 21.02 -27.34
CA ASP A 28 -2.08 20.25 -28.57
C ASP A 28 -3.53 19.86 -29.05
N GLY A 29 -4.52 19.98 -28.16
CA GLY A 29 -5.90 19.54 -28.43
C GLY A 29 -6.07 18.02 -28.46
N GLU A 30 -5.06 17.24 -28.00
CA GLU A 30 -5.04 15.79 -28.07
C GLU A 30 -5.11 15.15 -26.67
N ILE A 31 -5.80 14.00 -26.59
CA ILE A 31 -5.82 13.21 -25.36
C ILE A 31 -4.48 12.48 -25.20
N TYR A 32 -3.70 12.89 -24.21
CA TYR A 32 -2.45 12.24 -23.88
C TYR A 32 -2.70 11.00 -23.01
N SER A 33 -2.56 9.82 -23.60
CA SER A 33 -2.81 8.54 -22.94
C SER A 33 -1.55 7.81 -22.46
N ASP A 34 -0.39 8.30 -22.80
CA ASP A 34 0.88 7.68 -22.39
C ASP A 34 1.09 7.76 -20.89
N ARG A 35 1.68 6.70 -20.34
CA ARG A 35 2.08 6.59 -18.94
C ARG A 35 3.47 6.00 -18.84
N ILE A 36 4.23 6.49 -17.91
CA ILE A 36 5.49 5.89 -17.47
C ILE A 36 5.21 5.10 -16.20
N VAL A 37 5.48 3.81 -16.25
CA VAL A 37 5.15 2.86 -15.19
C VAL A 37 6.40 2.11 -14.79
N SER A 38 6.68 2.02 -13.48
CA SER A 38 7.74 1.16 -12.97
C SER A 38 7.21 -0.27 -12.79
N VAL A 39 7.95 -1.25 -13.26
CA VAL A 39 7.75 -2.67 -12.97
C VAL A 39 8.88 -3.11 -12.06
N SER A 40 8.56 -3.51 -10.84
CA SER A 40 9.57 -3.82 -9.82
C SER A 40 9.05 -4.84 -8.80
N GLY A 41 9.91 -5.22 -7.88
CA GLY A 41 9.59 -6.15 -6.80
C GLY A 41 10.54 -7.32 -6.74
N PRO A 42 10.57 -8.06 -5.60
CA PRO A 42 11.49 -9.17 -5.41
C PRO A 42 11.32 -10.31 -6.42
N ALA A 43 10.13 -10.46 -7.00
CA ALA A 43 9.84 -11.48 -7.99
C ALA A 43 9.88 -10.96 -9.45
N ALA A 44 10.28 -9.71 -9.68
CA ALA A 44 10.60 -9.20 -11.00
C ALA A 44 12.03 -9.61 -11.37
N GLN A 45 12.22 -10.29 -12.52
CA GLN A 45 13.57 -10.68 -13.00
C GLN A 45 14.43 -9.46 -13.27
N THR A 46 13.86 -8.47 -13.95
CA THR A 46 14.55 -7.24 -14.33
C THR A 46 13.64 -6.07 -13.99
N PRO A 47 13.90 -5.34 -12.87
CA PRO A 47 13.20 -4.11 -12.58
C PRO A 47 13.44 -3.08 -13.68
N GLN A 48 12.36 -2.46 -14.18
CA GLN A 48 12.43 -1.57 -15.33
C GLN A 48 11.36 -0.47 -15.28
N ILE A 49 11.62 0.60 -16.01
CA ILE A 49 10.64 1.66 -16.26
C ILE A 49 10.15 1.50 -17.70
N VAL A 50 8.85 1.41 -17.89
CA VAL A 50 8.22 1.15 -19.18
C VAL A 50 7.30 2.32 -19.55
N ARG A 51 7.40 2.77 -20.80
CA ARG A 51 6.39 3.67 -21.38
C ARG A 51 5.27 2.80 -21.96
N THR A 52 4.07 3.05 -21.51
CA THR A 52 2.87 2.30 -21.90
C THR A 52 1.67 3.23 -21.99
N ARG A 53 0.48 2.70 -22.05
CA ARG A 53 -0.77 3.48 -22.05
C ARG A 53 -1.52 3.33 -20.74
N ARG A 54 -2.34 4.32 -20.45
CA ARG A 54 -3.29 4.27 -19.34
C ARG A 54 -4.19 3.03 -19.45
N GLY A 55 -4.37 2.30 -18.32
CA GLY A 55 -5.18 1.10 -18.30
C GLY A 55 -4.55 -0.09 -19.05
N VAL A 56 -3.23 -0.16 -19.11
CA VAL A 56 -2.53 -1.33 -19.68
C VAL A 56 -2.88 -2.60 -18.92
N ASP A 57 -2.97 -3.71 -19.63
CA ASP A 57 -3.06 -5.04 -19.04
C ASP A 57 -1.75 -5.37 -18.31
N ILE A 58 -1.86 -5.64 -17.02
CA ILE A 58 -0.69 -5.87 -16.16
C ILE A 58 -0.04 -7.21 -16.46
N GLU A 59 -0.80 -8.26 -16.77
CA GLU A 59 -0.23 -9.56 -17.11
C GLU A 59 0.59 -9.48 -18.39
N ALA A 60 0.09 -8.79 -19.40
CA ALA A 60 0.83 -8.53 -20.64
C ALA A 60 2.08 -7.68 -20.39
N LEU A 61 1.99 -6.67 -19.50
CA LEU A 61 3.10 -5.78 -19.17
C LEU A 61 4.27 -6.51 -18.49
N VAL A 62 3.98 -7.50 -17.64
CA VAL A 62 5.01 -8.27 -16.89
C VAL A 62 5.36 -9.60 -17.54
N ALA A 63 4.78 -9.91 -18.70
CA ALA A 63 5.04 -11.16 -19.41
C ALA A 63 6.54 -11.35 -19.65
N GLY A 64 7.07 -12.51 -19.25
CA GLY A 64 8.50 -12.82 -19.37
C GLY A 64 9.43 -12.10 -18.39
N ASN A 65 8.91 -11.30 -17.49
CA ASN A 65 9.68 -10.57 -16.47
C ASN A 65 9.37 -11.02 -15.03
N GLN A 66 8.98 -12.27 -14.86
CA GLN A 66 8.70 -12.83 -13.53
C GLN A 66 9.64 -14.00 -13.26
N ILE A 67 10.09 -14.14 -12.00
CA ILE A 67 10.78 -15.36 -11.56
C ILE A 67 9.82 -16.55 -11.57
N ALA A 68 10.39 -17.77 -11.68
CA ALA A 68 9.59 -18.99 -11.64
C ALA A 68 8.87 -19.14 -10.28
N GLY A 69 7.63 -19.60 -10.31
CA GLY A 69 6.82 -19.84 -9.13
C GLY A 69 5.49 -19.09 -9.15
N GLU A 70 4.75 -19.19 -8.05
CA GLU A 70 3.48 -18.47 -7.87
C GLU A 70 3.78 -17.03 -7.43
N ASN A 71 3.43 -16.08 -8.27
CA ASN A 71 3.67 -14.65 -8.01
C ASN A 71 2.36 -13.89 -7.88
N ARG A 72 2.35 -12.89 -6.99
CA ARG A 72 1.29 -11.91 -6.87
C ARG A 72 1.65 -10.66 -7.64
N LEU A 73 0.79 -10.29 -8.57
CA LEU A 73 0.84 -9.01 -9.26
C LEU A 73 0.02 -7.97 -8.50
N ILE A 74 0.59 -6.81 -8.31
CA ILE A 74 -0.04 -5.69 -7.60
C ILE A 74 -0.05 -4.49 -8.53
N SER A 75 -1.23 -3.96 -8.79
CA SER A 75 -1.42 -2.66 -9.43
C SER A 75 -1.18 -1.57 -8.39
N GLY A 76 -0.13 -0.80 -8.55
CA GLY A 76 0.31 0.17 -7.55
C GLY A 76 1.49 -0.31 -6.71
N SER A 77 1.76 0.39 -5.62
CA SER A 77 2.82 0.06 -4.65
C SER A 77 2.45 -1.14 -3.79
N VAL A 78 3.43 -1.70 -3.09
CA VAL A 78 3.17 -2.74 -2.09
C VAL A 78 2.43 -2.21 -0.86
N LEU A 79 2.37 -0.89 -0.68
CA LEU A 79 1.71 -0.23 0.45
C LEU A 79 0.25 0.10 0.17
N GLY A 80 -0.05 0.72 -0.99
CA GLY A 80 -1.39 1.20 -1.32
C GLY A 80 -1.99 0.55 -2.57
N GLY A 81 -1.30 -0.43 -3.18
CA GLY A 81 -1.75 -1.08 -4.39
C GLY A 81 -2.79 -2.17 -4.15
N ARG A 82 -3.50 -2.54 -5.21
CA ARG A 82 -4.48 -3.64 -5.18
C ARG A 82 -3.94 -4.89 -5.89
N ARG A 83 -4.29 -6.05 -5.38
CA ARG A 83 -4.01 -7.33 -6.06
C ARG A 83 -4.70 -7.36 -7.42
N VAL A 84 -3.97 -7.82 -8.44
CA VAL A 84 -4.52 -8.09 -9.77
C VAL A 84 -5.39 -9.35 -9.70
N GLN A 85 -6.60 -9.26 -10.23
CA GLN A 85 -7.58 -10.34 -10.35
C GLN A 85 -8.15 -10.33 -11.77
N ALA A 86 -8.83 -11.38 -12.18
CA ALA A 86 -9.35 -11.52 -13.54
C ALA A 86 -10.31 -10.36 -13.95
N ASP A 87 -11.08 -9.87 -13.00
CA ASP A 87 -12.00 -8.73 -13.16
C ASP A 87 -11.32 -7.35 -13.06
N SER A 88 -10.09 -7.31 -12.58
CA SER A 88 -9.32 -6.09 -12.33
C SER A 88 -7.86 -6.21 -12.81
N ALA A 89 -7.66 -6.83 -13.98
CA ALA A 89 -6.34 -7.11 -14.55
C ALA A 89 -5.60 -5.87 -15.06
N TYR A 90 -6.26 -4.74 -15.17
CA TYR A 90 -5.69 -3.52 -15.73
C TYR A 90 -5.09 -2.59 -14.67
N LEU A 91 -4.06 -1.82 -15.09
CA LEU A 91 -3.40 -0.83 -14.25
C LEU A 91 -4.43 0.21 -13.76
N GLY A 92 -4.48 0.41 -12.46
CA GLY A 92 -5.37 1.39 -11.82
C GLY A 92 -5.12 2.81 -12.33
N ARG A 93 -6.19 3.63 -12.35
CA ARG A 93 -6.17 4.99 -12.91
C ARG A 93 -5.06 5.87 -12.31
N PHE A 94 -4.81 5.74 -11.01
CA PHE A 94 -3.85 6.55 -10.27
C PHE A 94 -2.53 5.83 -9.98
N HIS A 95 -2.37 4.60 -10.48
CA HIS A 95 -1.16 3.81 -10.25
C HIS A 95 -0.10 4.09 -11.33
N ASN A 96 1.14 4.29 -10.89
CA ASN A 96 2.30 4.52 -11.74
C ASN A 96 3.36 3.41 -11.58
N GLN A 97 2.97 2.32 -10.90
CA GLN A 97 3.88 1.20 -10.69
C GLN A 97 3.11 -0.12 -10.66
N VAL A 98 3.82 -1.19 -11.00
CA VAL A 98 3.40 -2.58 -10.83
C VAL A 98 4.44 -3.28 -9.96
N ALA A 99 4.00 -3.87 -8.85
CA ALA A 99 4.85 -4.65 -7.98
C ALA A 99 4.61 -6.15 -8.17
N VAL A 100 5.71 -6.92 -8.21
CA VAL A 100 5.68 -8.37 -8.36
C VAL A 100 6.29 -9.01 -7.13
N LEU A 101 5.49 -9.78 -6.37
CA LEU A 101 5.88 -10.47 -5.15
C LEU A 101 5.68 -11.97 -5.29
N ALA A 102 6.56 -12.77 -4.71
CA ALA A 102 6.31 -14.20 -4.56
C ALA A 102 5.19 -14.45 -3.53
N GLU A 103 4.30 -15.40 -3.83
CA GLU A 103 3.27 -15.81 -2.86
C GLU A 103 3.92 -16.54 -1.69
N GLY A 104 3.65 -16.06 -0.49
CA GLY A 104 4.21 -16.59 0.76
C GLY A 104 3.40 -17.77 1.29
N ARG A 105 3.38 -18.89 0.56
CA ARG A 105 2.68 -20.12 0.94
C ARG A 105 3.44 -20.96 1.95
N ASP A 106 4.77 -20.87 1.94
CA ASP A 106 5.62 -21.70 2.75
C ASP A 106 5.63 -21.26 4.21
N ARG A 107 5.42 -22.22 5.10
CA ARG A 107 5.56 -22.02 6.55
C ARG A 107 6.88 -22.61 7.02
N VAL A 108 7.75 -21.77 7.54
CA VAL A 108 9.02 -22.21 8.12
C VAL A 108 8.74 -22.85 9.47
N PHE A 109 9.05 -24.15 9.60
CA PHE A 109 8.94 -24.85 10.90
C PHE A 109 9.84 -24.19 11.95
N MET A 110 9.30 -23.89 13.12
CA MET A 110 9.96 -23.18 14.21
C MET A 110 10.68 -21.87 13.78
N GLY A 111 10.15 -21.20 12.77
CA GLY A 111 10.78 -20.01 12.17
C GLY A 111 11.00 -18.83 13.13
N TRP A 112 10.31 -18.82 14.26
CA TRP A 112 10.49 -17.85 15.34
C TRP A 112 11.78 -18.09 16.19
N LEU A 113 12.34 -19.31 16.18
CA LEU A 113 13.62 -19.63 16.80
C LEU A 113 14.83 -19.42 15.86
N ALA A 114 14.58 -19.16 14.58
CA ALA A 114 15.67 -19.01 13.63
C ALA A 114 16.44 -17.70 13.87
N ALA A 115 17.76 -17.74 13.74
CA ALA A 115 18.63 -16.56 13.82
C ALA A 115 18.30 -15.46 12.80
N GLY A 116 17.60 -15.84 11.70
CA GLY A 116 16.96 -14.92 10.76
C GLY A 116 17.91 -14.07 9.94
N THR A 117 19.00 -14.66 9.40
CA THR A 117 19.97 -13.94 8.55
C THR A 117 19.38 -13.37 7.26
N LYS A 118 18.25 -13.94 6.80
CA LYS A 118 17.47 -13.48 5.62
C LYS A 118 16.06 -13.01 5.98
N LYS A 119 15.75 -12.87 7.27
CA LYS A 119 14.42 -12.43 7.72
C LYS A 119 14.41 -10.95 8.03
N HIS A 120 13.26 -10.33 7.82
CA HIS A 120 12.99 -8.95 8.17
C HIS A 120 12.05 -8.87 9.38
N SER A 121 12.27 -7.87 10.21
CA SER A 121 11.34 -7.44 11.24
C SER A 121 11.42 -5.93 11.40
N ALA A 122 10.30 -5.30 11.71
CA ALA A 122 10.24 -3.87 12.03
C ALA A 122 11.09 -3.51 13.25
N MET A 123 11.22 -4.44 14.21
CA MET A 123 12.20 -4.36 15.31
C MET A 123 13.42 -5.19 14.96
N GLY A 124 14.62 -4.65 15.00
CA GLY A 124 15.87 -5.32 14.60
C GLY A 124 16.24 -6.53 15.45
N ILE A 125 15.35 -7.52 15.57
CA ILE A 125 15.49 -8.72 16.42
C ILE A 125 16.24 -9.86 15.74
N TYR A 126 16.42 -9.81 14.41
CA TYR A 126 17.13 -10.84 13.65
C TYR A 126 18.58 -10.45 13.35
N LEU A 127 19.45 -11.43 13.15
CA LEU A 127 20.84 -11.20 12.74
C LEU A 127 20.97 -10.44 11.43
N SER A 128 19.95 -10.48 10.57
CA SER A 128 19.89 -9.67 9.34
C SER A 128 20.04 -8.18 9.61
N SER A 129 19.63 -7.69 10.78
CA SER A 129 19.79 -6.28 11.16
C SER A 129 21.25 -5.86 11.38
N LEU A 130 22.15 -6.82 11.66
CA LEU A 130 23.58 -6.60 11.90
C LEU A 130 24.42 -6.71 10.62
N VAL A 131 23.93 -7.42 9.60
CA VAL A 131 24.70 -7.76 8.38
C VAL A 131 24.65 -6.64 7.32
N GLY A 132 24.05 -5.50 7.63
CA GLY A 132 23.91 -4.37 6.68
C GLY A 132 22.66 -4.46 5.83
N ARG A 133 22.35 -3.35 5.13
CA ARG A 133 21.14 -3.18 4.33
C ARG A 133 21.26 -3.90 2.98
N LYS A 134 20.85 -5.15 2.93
CA LYS A 134 20.62 -5.84 1.65
C LYS A 134 19.13 -5.72 1.26
N PRO A 135 18.80 -5.68 -0.03
CA PRO A 135 17.42 -5.81 -0.48
C PRO A 135 16.80 -7.07 0.13
N LEU A 136 15.60 -6.95 0.68
CA LEU A 136 14.90 -8.05 1.31
C LEU A 136 13.94 -8.69 0.28
N GLU A 137 14.00 -10.01 0.19
CA GLU A 137 13.05 -10.79 -0.60
C GLU A 137 11.74 -10.90 0.18
N MET A 138 10.96 -9.82 0.19
CA MET A 138 9.64 -9.80 0.81
C MET A 138 8.67 -10.66 0.02
N THR A 139 7.81 -11.38 0.73
CA THR A 139 6.73 -12.18 0.16
C THR A 139 5.38 -11.67 0.66
N THR A 140 4.29 -12.26 0.21
CA THR A 140 2.93 -11.88 0.65
C THR A 140 2.54 -12.42 2.03
N THR A 141 3.43 -13.15 2.72
CA THR A 141 3.11 -13.69 4.05
C THR A 141 3.07 -12.61 5.12
N THR A 142 2.05 -12.63 5.96
CA THR A 142 1.94 -11.78 7.15
C THR A 142 2.81 -12.24 8.31
N ASN A 143 3.45 -13.43 8.20
CA ASN A 143 4.25 -14.06 9.24
C ASN A 143 3.52 -14.22 10.59
N GLY A 144 2.21 -14.43 10.55
CA GLY A 144 1.38 -14.64 11.73
C GLY A 144 -0.10 -14.59 11.42
N SER A 145 -0.92 -14.90 12.41
CA SER A 145 -2.37 -14.78 12.36
C SER A 145 -2.84 -13.51 13.06
N GLU A 146 -4.05 -13.08 12.80
CA GLU A 146 -4.69 -11.96 13.47
C GLU A 146 -4.75 -12.18 14.99
N ARG A 147 -4.55 -11.10 15.73
CA ARG A 147 -4.53 -11.05 17.21
C ARG A 147 -5.15 -9.74 17.67
N ALA A 148 -5.51 -9.68 18.96
CA ALA A 148 -5.97 -8.44 19.55
C ALA A 148 -4.93 -7.32 19.40
N MET A 149 -5.39 -6.09 19.16
CA MET A 149 -4.55 -4.91 19.11
C MET A 149 -3.99 -4.59 20.49
N VAL A 150 -2.67 -4.47 20.60
CA VAL A 150 -1.98 -4.07 21.81
C VAL A 150 -1.24 -2.75 21.57
N PRO A 151 -1.49 -1.71 22.39
CA PRO A 151 -0.87 -0.39 22.23
C PRO A 151 0.58 -0.41 22.76
N VAL A 152 1.51 -0.79 21.90
CA VAL A 152 2.95 -0.88 22.23
C VAL A 152 3.79 0.26 21.63
N GLY A 153 3.14 1.32 21.15
CA GLY A 153 3.78 2.46 20.50
C GLY A 153 4.37 2.13 19.13
N ALA A 154 3.86 1.09 18.47
CA ALA A 154 4.34 0.70 17.14
C ALA A 154 3.86 1.67 16.06
N TYR A 155 2.64 2.15 16.16
CA TYR A 155 2.00 3.02 15.17
C TYR A 155 2.56 4.45 15.22
N GLU A 156 2.83 4.96 16.42
CA GLU A 156 3.41 6.29 16.65
C GLU A 156 4.80 6.44 16.01
N ARG A 157 5.52 5.33 15.82
CA ARG A 157 6.85 5.34 15.20
C ARG A 157 6.82 5.51 13.68
N VAL A 158 5.69 5.20 13.06
CA VAL A 158 5.57 5.15 11.60
C VAL A 158 4.54 6.14 11.04
N MET A 159 3.71 6.72 11.89
CA MET A 159 2.74 7.73 11.49
C MET A 159 3.46 9.08 11.34
N PRO A 160 3.56 9.63 10.11
CA PRO A 160 4.23 10.90 9.86
C PRO A 160 3.33 12.11 10.12
N LEU A 161 2.01 11.88 10.23
CA LEU A 161 1.00 12.91 10.42
C LEU A 161 0.82 13.22 11.90
N ASP A 162 0.42 14.44 12.21
CA ASP A 162 0.10 14.89 13.57
C ASP A 162 -1.29 14.38 14.02
N ILE A 163 -1.39 13.07 14.11
CA ILE A 163 -2.60 12.33 14.48
C ILE A 163 -2.24 11.36 15.61
N LEU A 164 -3.22 11.00 16.43
CA LEU A 164 -3.09 9.97 17.47
C LEU A 164 -3.40 8.57 16.88
N PRO A 165 -2.42 7.84 16.28
CA PRO A 165 -2.71 6.68 15.46
C PRO A 165 -3.32 5.53 16.25
N THR A 166 -2.85 5.23 17.45
CA THR A 166 -3.41 4.14 18.27
C THR A 166 -4.89 4.36 18.56
N GLN A 167 -5.29 5.58 18.95
CA GLN A 167 -6.68 5.91 19.25
C GLN A 167 -7.53 5.87 17.99
N LEU A 168 -7.06 6.46 16.90
CA LEU A 168 -7.74 6.45 15.61
C LEU A 168 -7.98 5.03 15.11
N LEU A 169 -6.94 4.20 15.06
CA LEU A 169 -7.05 2.82 14.58
C LEU A 169 -8.01 1.97 15.43
N ARG A 170 -8.09 2.23 16.73
CA ARG A 170 -9.08 1.58 17.60
C ARG A 170 -10.50 2.03 17.29
N ALA A 171 -10.74 3.32 17.11
CA ALA A 171 -12.04 3.84 16.71
C ALA A 171 -12.50 3.24 15.38
N LEU A 172 -11.60 3.18 14.39
CA LEU A 172 -11.88 2.57 13.09
C LEU A 172 -12.25 1.08 13.21
N LEU A 173 -11.52 0.31 14.02
CA LEU A 173 -11.78 -1.13 14.20
C LEU A 173 -13.13 -1.42 14.84
N VAL A 174 -13.60 -0.58 15.75
CA VAL A 174 -14.91 -0.76 16.39
C VAL A 174 -16.04 -0.07 15.62
N GLY A 175 -15.73 0.66 14.56
CA GLY A 175 -16.70 1.39 13.74
C GLY A 175 -17.30 2.62 14.43
N ASP A 176 -16.54 3.23 15.35
CA ASP A 176 -16.90 4.49 16.00
C ASP A 176 -16.54 5.67 15.08
N THR A 177 -17.48 6.00 14.19
CA THR A 177 -17.30 7.01 13.16
C THR A 177 -17.19 8.42 13.74
N GLU A 178 -17.85 8.71 14.85
CA GLU A 178 -17.80 10.02 15.50
C GLU A 178 -16.40 10.28 16.07
N THR A 179 -15.88 9.35 16.86
CA THR A 179 -14.51 9.43 17.38
C THR A 179 -13.46 9.43 16.26
N ALA A 180 -13.65 8.62 15.21
CA ALA A 180 -12.73 8.56 14.08
C ALA A 180 -12.66 9.91 13.34
N GLN A 181 -13.79 10.60 13.13
CA GLN A 181 -13.83 11.95 12.55
C GLN A 181 -13.13 12.98 13.44
N ALA A 182 -13.40 12.94 14.75
CA ALA A 182 -12.75 13.84 15.70
C ALA A 182 -11.22 13.65 15.76
N LEU A 183 -10.73 12.43 15.44
CA LEU A 183 -9.31 12.09 15.37
C LEU A 183 -8.69 12.30 13.98
N GLY A 184 -9.44 12.81 13.00
CA GLY A 184 -8.92 13.22 11.70
C GLY A 184 -8.98 12.16 10.60
N CYS A 185 -9.85 11.14 10.68
CA CYS A 185 -9.94 10.10 9.64
C CYS A 185 -10.32 10.64 8.25
N LEU A 186 -10.97 11.80 8.16
CA LEU A 186 -11.37 12.42 6.89
C LEU A 186 -10.19 13.00 6.09
N GLU A 187 -9.03 13.15 6.71
CA GLU A 187 -7.81 13.64 6.04
C GLU A 187 -6.95 12.50 5.47
N LEU A 188 -7.34 11.25 5.72
CA LEU A 188 -6.54 10.07 5.40
C LEU A 188 -7.03 9.35 4.14
N ASP A 189 -6.06 8.78 3.41
CA ASP A 189 -6.28 7.74 2.42
C ASP A 189 -5.77 6.38 2.93
N GLU A 190 -6.15 5.28 2.30
CA GLU A 190 -5.72 3.93 2.70
C GLU A 190 -4.21 3.78 2.74
N GLU A 191 -3.48 4.45 1.83
CA GLU A 191 -2.02 4.40 1.75
C GLU A 191 -1.35 5.01 2.99
N ASP A 192 -1.96 6.01 3.63
CA ASP A 192 -1.44 6.64 4.84
C ASP A 192 -1.36 5.66 6.02
N LEU A 193 -2.27 4.67 6.05
CA LEU A 193 -2.31 3.63 7.07
C LEU A 193 -1.49 2.38 6.72
N ALA A 194 -0.88 2.32 5.55
CA ALA A 194 -0.16 1.14 5.08
C ALA A 194 1.04 0.77 5.98
N LEU A 195 1.79 1.76 6.47
CA LEU A 195 2.87 1.52 7.43
C LEU A 195 2.34 1.05 8.79
N CYS A 196 1.17 1.53 9.21
CA CYS A 196 0.51 1.04 10.42
C CYS A 196 0.11 -0.43 10.26
N THR A 197 -0.43 -0.81 9.10
CA THR A 197 -0.70 -2.22 8.74
C THR A 197 0.58 -3.05 8.80
N TYR A 198 1.67 -2.56 8.21
CA TYR A 198 2.95 -3.25 8.17
C TYR A 198 3.55 -3.53 9.56
N VAL A 199 3.52 -2.57 10.47
CA VAL A 199 4.08 -2.73 11.83
C VAL A 199 3.10 -3.34 12.82
N CYS A 200 1.86 -3.57 12.43
CA CYS A 200 0.78 -4.02 13.32
C CYS A 200 1.10 -5.35 13.99
N PRO A 201 1.24 -5.39 15.33
CA PRO A 201 1.41 -6.65 16.05
C PRO A 201 0.19 -7.57 15.93
N GLY A 202 -1.00 -6.97 15.80
CA GLY A 202 -2.29 -7.67 15.66
C GLY A 202 -2.56 -8.18 14.24
N LYS A 203 -1.75 -7.81 13.24
CA LYS A 203 -1.91 -8.20 11.83
C LYS A 203 -3.19 -7.71 11.16
N TYR A 204 -3.75 -6.62 11.64
CA TYR A 204 -4.88 -5.95 10.98
C TYR A 204 -4.44 -5.26 9.70
N GLU A 205 -5.33 -5.27 8.72
CA GLU A 205 -5.22 -4.49 7.49
C GLU A 205 -6.13 -3.25 7.63
N TYR A 206 -5.52 -2.09 7.84
CA TYR A 206 -6.25 -0.87 8.19
C TYR A 206 -6.84 -0.13 6.99
N GLY A 207 -6.31 -0.32 5.78
CA GLY A 207 -6.82 0.31 4.57
C GLY A 207 -8.30 0.04 4.32
N PRO A 208 -8.72 -1.24 4.19
CA PRO A 208 -10.13 -1.58 4.04
C PRO A 208 -11.01 -1.08 5.19
N VAL A 209 -10.51 -1.15 6.43
CA VAL A 209 -11.24 -0.68 7.61
C VAL A 209 -11.49 0.83 7.54
N LEU A 210 -10.49 1.62 7.11
CA LEU A 210 -10.67 3.06 6.87
C LEU A 210 -11.73 3.29 5.78
N ARG A 211 -11.62 2.59 4.64
CA ARG A 211 -12.57 2.73 3.53
C ARG A 211 -14.01 2.46 3.94
N ASP A 212 -14.24 1.41 4.72
CA ASP A 212 -15.57 1.05 5.21
C ASP A 212 -16.13 2.14 6.15
N ASN A 213 -15.30 2.70 7.04
CA ASN A 213 -15.72 3.80 7.91
C ASN A 213 -16.02 5.09 7.11
N LEU A 214 -15.16 5.46 6.14
CA LEU A 214 -15.41 6.62 5.27
C LEU A 214 -16.69 6.45 4.46
N ALA A 215 -16.94 5.26 3.91
CA ALA A 215 -18.18 4.96 3.17
C ALA A 215 -19.43 5.01 4.08
N ARG A 216 -19.28 4.65 5.37
CA ARG A 216 -20.36 4.80 6.34
C ARG A 216 -20.62 6.27 6.65
N ILE A 217 -19.59 7.05 6.92
CA ILE A 217 -19.69 8.49 7.19
C ILE A 217 -20.37 9.20 6.01
N GLU A 218 -19.99 8.89 4.77
CA GLU A 218 -20.61 9.47 3.57
C GLU A 218 -22.12 9.19 3.47
N LYS A 219 -22.58 8.02 3.93
CA LYS A 219 -23.98 7.62 3.87
C LYS A 219 -24.82 8.11 5.04
N GLU A 220 -24.23 8.21 6.20
CA GLU A 220 -24.92 8.56 7.45
C GLU A 220 -24.89 10.07 7.73
N GLY A 221 -24.03 10.84 7.05
CA GLY A 221 -23.87 12.28 7.16
C GLY A 221 -22.92 12.68 8.24
#